data_2011dd9e3f11922f86d99eb2d9696992
#
_entry.id   2011dd9e3f11922f86d99eb2d9696992
#
_cell.length_a   1.000
_cell.length_b   1.000
_cell.length_c   1.000
_cell.angle_alpha   90.00
_cell.angle_beta   90.00
_cell.angle_gamma   90.00
#
_symmetry.space_group_name_H-M   'P 1'
#
loop_
_entity.id
_entity.type
_entity.pdbx_description
1 polymer ?
#
loop_
_entity_poly.entity_id
_entity_poly.type
_entity_poly.pdbx_seq_one_letter_code
_entity_poly.pdbx_strand_id
1 'polypeptide(L)'
;MPLLRLIDCGCYDGQDKVDLLADTFLADYWRQDSLSAGIEQVRLGSFKTKRPPEIVGSGYVVKSLEAALWAFEHSDSFEEGTLMAVNLGDDADTTGAIYGQLAGAYYGESGIPAHWRQQLAFKPQMETLADQLYQAGWANQ
;
A
#
# COMPACT_ATOMS: atom_id res chain seq x y z
N MET A 1 2.58 10.97 11.14
CA MET A 1 1.83 9.91 10.45
C MET A 1 2.81 9.06 9.64
N PRO A 2 3.12 7.79 9.99
CA PRO A 2 4.11 7.02 9.23
C PRO A 2 3.70 6.82 7.77
N LEU A 3 2.46 6.41 7.50
CA LEU A 3 1.93 6.25 6.14
C LEU A 3 1.82 7.57 5.35
N LEU A 4 1.50 8.68 6.01
CA LEU A 4 1.47 10.00 5.38
C LEU A 4 2.87 10.60 5.23
N ARG A 5 3.83 10.24 6.08
CA ARG A 5 5.24 10.59 5.87
C ARG A 5 5.86 9.83 4.69
N LEU A 6 5.41 8.62 4.40
CA LEU A 6 5.78 7.90 3.18
C LEU A 6 5.39 8.67 1.91
N ILE A 7 4.24 9.33 1.94
CA ILE A 7 3.75 10.15 0.82
C ILE A 7 4.45 11.51 0.79
N ASP A 8 4.82 12.05 1.94
CA ASP A 8 5.36 13.42 2.08
C ASP A 8 6.84 13.56 1.71
N CYS A 9 7.67 12.55 1.86
CA CYS A 9 9.12 12.70 1.66
C CYS A 9 9.71 11.93 0.48
N GLY A 10 8.96 11.14 -0.25
CA GLY A 10 9.46 10.42 -1.44
C GLY A 10 10.65 9.47 -1.18
N CYS A 11 11.08 9.34 0.05
CA CYS A 11 12.15 8.44 0.48
C CYS A 11 11.85 7.95 1.89
N TYR A 12 11.76 6.67 2.03
CA TYR A 12 11.69 6.02 3.31
C TYR A 12 13.09 5.86 3.91
N ASP A 13 13.34 6.35 5.10
CA ASP A 13 14.65 6.38 5.75
C ASP A 13 14.98 5.13 6.59
N GLY A 14 14.48 3.97 6.18
CA GLY A 14 14.89 2.69 6.75
C GLY A 14 14.15 2.21 8.00
N GLN A 15 12.95 2.74 8.31
CA GLN A 15 12.11 2.13 9.35
C GLN A 15 11.63 0.76 8.92
N ASP A 16 11.53 -0.17 9.83
CA ASP A 16 11.02 -1.51 9.57
C ASP A 16 9.52 -1.46 9.21
N LYS A 17 9.07 -2.34 8.31
CA LYS A 17 7.66 -2.52 7.98
C LYS A 17 6.81 -2.79 9.22
N VAL A 18 7.37 -3.49 10.21
CA VAL A 18 6.73 -3.77 11.50
C VAL A 18 6.33 -2.48 12.21
N ASP A 19 7.20 -1.48 12.21
CA ASP A 19 6.94 -0.18 12.83
C ASP A 19 5.89 0.64 12.06
N LEU A 20 5.91 0.53 10.72
CA LEU A 20 4.92 1.18 9.87
C LEU A 20 3.51 0.64 10.06
N LEU A 21 3.41 -0.66 10.26
CA LEU A 21 2.14 -1.38 10.41
C LEU A 21 1.74 -1.55 11.88
N ALA A 22 2.50 -0.92 12.80
CA ALA A 22 2.14 -0.89 14.22
C ALA A 22 0.98 0.08 14.47
N ASP A 23 -0.01 -0.38 15.25
CA ASP A 23 -1.26 0.35 15.54
C ASP A 23 -1.08 1.65 16.36
N THR A 24 0.11 1.94 16.83
CA THR A 24 0.35 2.98 17.83
C THR A 24 0.00 4.40 17.37
N PHE A 25 -0.13 4.64 16.07
CA PHE A 25 -0.24 6.00 15.56
C PHE A 25 -1.67 6.49 15.28
N LEU A 26 -2.60 5.59 15.00
CA LEU A 26 -3.97 5.93 14.64
C LEU A 26 -4.97 5.69 15.79
N ALA A 27 -4.53 5.09 16.90
CA ALA A 27 -5.40 4.73 18.00
C ALA A 27 -6.20 5.92 18.54
N ASP A 28 -5.59 7.10 18.64
CA ASP A 28 -6.27 8.30 19.15
C ASP A 28 -7.18 8.97 18.10
N TYR A 29 -6.81 8.90 16.83
CA TYR A 29 -7.61 9.46 15.74
C TYR A 29 -8.89 8.66 15.52
N TRP A 30 -8.81 7.32 15.54
CA TRP A 30 -9.93 6.42 15.31
C TRP A 30 -10.84 6.19 16.52
N ARG A 31 -10.47 6.69 17.71
CA ARG A 31 -11.30 6.58 18.93
C ARG A 31 -12.59 7.40 18.86
N GLN A 32 -12.67 8.38 17.98
CA GLN A 32 -13.81 9.29 17.91
C GLN A 32 -14.96 8.75 17.05
N ASP A 33 -14.65 7.84 16.11
CA ASP A 33 -15.63 7.25 15.19
C ASP A 33 -15.59 5.73 15.24
N SER A 34 -16.77 5.10 15.24
CA SER A 34 -16.85 3.64 15.17
C SER A 34 -16.54 3.16 13.76
N LEU A 35 -15.45 2.41 13.60
CA LEU A 35 -15.14 1.73 12.36
C LEU A 35 -16.11 0.57 12.11
N SER A 36 -16.35 0.23 10.83
CA SER A 36 -17.05 -1.01 10.52
C SER A 36 -16.26 -2.22 11.04
N ALA A 37 -16.95 -3.30 11.41
CA ALA A 37 -16.31 -4.49 11.99
C ALA A 37 -15.18 -5.06 11.10
N GLY A 38 -15.32 -4.98 9.77
CA GLY A 38 -14.29 -5.44 8.83
C GLY A 38 -13.05 -4.56 8.85
N ILE A 39 -13.21 -3.25 8.84
CA ILE A 39 -12.07 -2.30 8.92
C ILE A 39 -11.39 -2.40 10.28
N GLU A 40 -12.16 -2.59 11.35
CA GLU A 40 -11.59 -2.78 12.69
C GLU A 40 -10.70 -4.04 12.78
N GLN A 41 -11.09 -5.14 12.13
CA GLN A 41 -10.24 -6.33 12.05
C GLN A 41 -8.92 -6.06 11.30
N VAL A 42 -8.99 -5.32 10.18
CA VAL A 42 -7.78 -4.93 9.43
C VAL A 42 -6.90 -4.03 10.28
N ARG A 43 -7.47 -3.04 10.96
CA ARG A 43 -6.76 -2.15 11.89
C ARG A 43 -6.05 -2.92 13.01
N LEU A 44 -6.69 -3.95 13.55
CA LEU A 44 -6.12 -4.85 14.56
C LEU A 44 -5.08 -5.83 14.01
N GLY A 45 -4.78 -5.77 12.73
CA GLY A 45 -3.71 -6.56 12.12
C GLY A 45 -4.13 -7.96 11.67
N SER A 46 -5.38 -8.18 11.26
CA SER A 46 -5.86 -9.46 10.75
C SER A 46 -5.00 -10.01 9.60
N PHE A 47 -4.46 -9.13 8.75
CA PHE A 47 -3.56 -9.45 7.65
C PHE A 47 -2.21 -10.05 8.09
N LYS A 48 -1.79 -9.85 9.35
CA LYS A 48 -0.52 -10.39 9.87
C LYS A 48 -0.61 -11.90 10.14
N THR A 49 -1.79 -12.37 10.53
CA THR A 49 -2.00 -13.75 10.98
C THR A 49 -2.71 -14.64 9.96
N LYS A 50 -3.58 -14.06 9.13
CA LYS A 50 -4.30 -14.78 8.07
C LYS A 50 -3.38 -15.16 6.92
N ARG A 51 -3.78 -16.17 6.18
CA ARG A 51 -3.13 -16.67 4.96
C ARG A 51 -4.20 -17.06 3.93
N PRO A 52 -3.87 -17.18 2.65
CA PRO A 52 -4.77 -17.83 1.71
C PRO A 52 -5.14 -19.26 2.19
N PRO A 53 -6.39 -19.68 2.11
CA PRO A 53 -7.51 -19.05 1.41
C PRO A 53 -8.33 -18.03 2.22
N GLU A 54 -7.96 -17.65 3.42
CA GLU A 54 -8.66 -16.61 4.20
C GLU A 54 -8.39 -15.20 3.66
N ILE A 55 -7.18 -14.96 3.16
CA ILE A 55 -6.82 -13.78 2.37
C ILE A 55 -7.23 -14.04 0.93
N VAL A 56 -8.07 -13.18 0.39
CA VAL A 56 -8.60 -13.28 -0.98
C VAL A 56 -8.53 -11.95 -1.70
N GLY A 57 -8.22 -11.97 -2.99
CA GLY A 57 -8.45 -10.85 -3.88
C GLY A 57 -9.96 -10.63 -4.01
N SER A 58 -10.43 -9.40 -4.00
CA SER A 58 -11.87 -9.12 -4.08
C SER A 58 -12.13 -7.64 -4.41
N GLY A 59 -13.20 -7.36 -5.14
CA GLY A 59 -13.71 -6.00 -5.35
C GLY A 59 -14.31 -5.35 -4.10
N TYR A 60 -14.47 -6.11 -3.00
CA TYR A 60 -14.91 -5.54 -1.73
C TYR A 60 -13.74 -4.86 -1.01
N VAL A 61 -13.86 -3.54 -0.82
CA VAL A 61 -12.79 -2.66 -0.33
C VAL A 61 -12.03 -3.15 0.91
N VAL A 62 -12.73 -3.76 1.88
CA VAL A 62 -12.09 -4.29 3.10
C VAL A 62 -11.18 -5.47 2.77
N LYS A 63 -11.61 -6.35 1.86
CA LYS A 63 -10.87 -7.54 1.46
C LYS A 63 -9.67 -7.19 0.61
N SER A 64 -9.82 -6.29 -0.36
CA SER A 64 -8.70 -5.83 -1.19
C SER A 64 -7.66 -5.07 -0.37
N LEU A 65 -8.07 -4.26 0.62
CA LEU A 65 -7.15 -3.62 1.55
C LEU A 65 -6.42 -4.65 2.43
N GLU A 66 -7.14 -5.61 3.02
CA GLU A 66 -6.55 -6.69 3.84
C GLU A 66 -5.53 -7.49 3.03
N ALA A 67 -5.86 -7.83 1.78
CA ALA A 67 -5.00 -8.57 0.87
C ALA A 67 -3.72 -7.79 0.48
N ALA A 68 -3.86 -6.50 0.19
CA ALA A 68 -2.71 -5.64 -0.13
C ALA A 68 -1.77 -5.47 1.08
N LEU A 69 -2.32 -5.27 2.28
CA LEU A 69 -1.53 -5.20 3.52
C LEU A 69 -0.87 -6.54 3.85
N TRP A 70 -1.55 -7.65 3.61
CA TRP A 70 -0.97 -8.98 3.76
C TRP A 70 0.23 -9.19 2.83
N ALA A 71 0.09 -8.86 1.56
CA ALA A 71 1.18 -8.97 0.60
C ALA A 71 2.36 -8.07 0.97
N PHE A 72 2.09 -6.86 1.48
CA PHE A 72 3.12 -5.94 1.92
C PHE A 72 3.88 -6.44 3.15
N GLU A 73 3.19 -6.95 4.15
CA GLU A 73 3.78 -7.49 5.39
C GLU A 73 4.70 -8.70 5.11
N HIS A 74 4.28 -9.57 4.16
CA HIS A 74 4.91 -10.87 3.94
C HIS A 74 5.87 -10.95 2.74
N SER A 75 6.24 -9.79 2.16
CA SER A 75 7.17 -9.71 1.03
C SER A 75 8.39 -8.88 1.38
N ASP A 76 9.53 -9.17 0.77
CA ASP A 76 10.78 -8.45 0.95
C ASP A 76 11.12 -7.51 -0.20
N SER A 77 10.31 -7.49 -1.26
CA SER A 77 10.50 -6.62 -2.41
C SER A 77 9.18 -6.15 -3.02
N PHE A 78 9.24 -5.06 -3.80
CA PHE A 78 8.11 -4.58 -4.57
C PHE A 78 7.56 -5.67 -5.51
N GLU A 79 8.46 -6.38 -6.21
CA GLU A 79 8.09 -7.42 -7.17
C GLU A 79 7.38 -8.59 -6.50
N GLU A 80 7.97 -9.12 -5.44
CA GLU A 80 7.43 -10.25 -4.71
C GLU A 80 6.03 -9.97 -4.19
N GLY A 81 5.84 -8.86 -3.49
CA GLY A 81 4.54 -8.54 -2.94
C GLY A 81 3.50 -8.18 -4.00
N THR A 82 3.92 -7.57 -5.14
CA THR A 82 3.02 -7.39 -6.28
C THR A 82 2.52 -8.75 -6.79
N LEU A 83 3.42 -9.70 -6.98
CA LEU A 83 3.06 -11.04 -7.45
C LEU A 83 2.18 -11.77 -6.42
N MET A 84 2.46 -11.62 -5.14
CA MET A 84 1.61 -12.17 -4.08
C MET A 84 0.18 -11.59 -4.15
N ALA A 85 0.06 -10.28 -4.28
CA ALA A 85 -1.23 -9.59 -4.33
C ALA A 85 -2.06 -9.99 -5.56
N VAL A 86 -1.47 -9.98 -6.77
CA VAL A 86 -2.21 -10.28 -8.01
C VAL A 86 -2.53 -11.77 -8.16
N ASN A 87 -1.69 -12.66 -7.62
CA ASN A 87 -1.92 -14.11 -7.68
C ASN A 87 -3.03 -14.60 -6.74
N LEU A 88 -3.58 -13.75 -5.88
CA LEU A 88 -4.82 -14.07 -5.16
C LEU A 88 -6.02 -14.24 -6.11
N GLY A 89 -5.92 -13.71 -7.33
CA GLY A 89 -6.98 -13.83 -8.34
C GLY A 89 -8.17 -12.90 -8.07
N ASP A 90 -9.35 -13.27 -8.58
CA ASP A 90 -10.58 -12.49 -8.51
C ASP A 90 -10.35 -11.04 -9.00
N ASP A 91 -10.41 -10.04 -8.15
CA ASP A 91 -10.16 -8.62 -8.47
C ASP A 91 -8.67 -8.27 -8.29
N ALA A 92 -7.82 -8.93 -9.10
CA ALA A 92 -6.37 -8.85 -8.99
C ALA A 92 -5.81 -7.45 -9.32
N ASP A 93 -6.44 -6.74 -10.25
CA ASP A 93 -6.04 -5.38 -10.66
C ASP A 93 -6.31 -4.37 -9.52
N THR A 94 -7.46 -4.42 -8.88
CA THR A 94 -7.75 -3.59 -7.70
C THR A 94 -6.79 -3.89 -6.54
N THR A 95 -6.59 -5.18 -6.22
CA THR A 95 -5.67 -5.59 -5.14
C THR A 95 -4.24 -5.16 -5.44
N GLY A 96 -3.78 -5.36 -6.68
CA GLY A 96 -2.47 -4.94 -7.16
C GLY A 96 -2.29 -3.42 -7.14
N ALA A 97 -3.33 -2.65 -7.48
CA ALA A 97 -3.28 -1.19 -7.45
C ALA A 97 -3.15 -0.65 -6.02
N ILE A 98 -3.88 -1.21 -5.05
CA ILE A 98 -3.77 -0.84 -3.63
C ILE A 98 -2.38 -1.18 -3.09
N TYR A 99 -1.90 -2.40 -3.37
CA TYR A 99 -0.54 -2.81 -3.01
C TYR A 99 0.51 -1.87 -3.62
N GLY A 100 0.38 -1.55 -4.91
CA GLY A 100 1.32 -0.70 -5.64
C GLY A 100 1.47 0.70 -5.06
N GLN A 101 0.38 1.30 -4.55
CA GLN A 101 0.44 2.59 -3.87
C GLN A 101 1.25 2.50 -2.57
N LEU A 102 0.99 1.50 -1.75
CA LEU A 102 1.68 1.29 -0.47
C LEU A 102 3.16 0.94 -0.70
N ALA A 103 3.41 -0.06 -1.54
CA ALA A 103 4.75 -0.54 -1.82
C ALA A 103 5.60 0.47 -2.61
N GLY A 104 4.97 1.22 -3.52
CA GLY A 104 5.63 2.29 -4.26
C GLY A 104 6.11 3.42 -3.35
N ALA A 105 5.31 3.79 -2.36
CA ALA A 105 5.70 4.76 -1.34
C ALA A 105 6.85 4.24 -0.45
N TYR A 106 6.87 2.95 -0.16
CA TYR A 106 7.88 2.32 0.69
C TYR A 106 9.20 2.04 -0.04
N TYR A 107 9.16 1.38 -1.19
CA TYR A 107 10.35 0.96 -1.93
C TYR A 107 10.88 2.02 -2.88
N GLY A 108 10.08 3.05 -3.18
CA GLY A 108 10.37 4.08 -4.18
C GLY A 108 10.35 3.54 -5.61
N GLU A 109 10.56 4.44 -6.57
CA GLU A 109 10.59 4.07 -7.99
C GLU A 109 11.70 3.06 -8.31
N SER A 110 12.85 3.19 -7.66
CA SER A 110 13.98 2.29 -7.86
C SER A 110 13.73 0.85 -7.43
N GLY A 111 12.79 0.63 -6.50
CA GLY A 111 12.36 -0.69 -6.07
C GLY A 111 11.46 -1.40 -7.07
N ILE A 112 10.85 -0.67 -8.01
CA ILE A 112 10.03 -1.26 -9.07
C ILE A 112 10.92 -1.86 -10.15
N PRO A 113 10.71 -3.12 -10.57
CA PRO A 113 11.52 -3.74 -11.61
C PRO A 113 11.64 -2.90 -12.87
N ALA A 114 12.85 -2.70 -13.36
CA ALA A 114 13.10 -1.81 -14.51
C ALA A 114 12.32 -2.21 -15.75
N HIS A 115 12.16 -3.52 -16.00
CA HIS A 115 11.42 -4.02 -17.15
C HIS A 115 9.90 -3.72 -17.05
N TRP A 116 9.33 -3.69 -15.83
CA TRP A 116 7.94 -3.26 -15.64
C TRP A 116 7.77 -1.77 -15.95
N ARG A 117 8.66 -0.93 -15.40
CA ARG A 117 8.65 0.52 -15.64
C ARG A 117 8.80 0.88 -17.13
N GLN A 118 9.58 0.10 -17.88
CA GLN A 118 9.77 0.31 -19.32
C GLN A 118 8.54 -0.06 -20.16
N GLN A 119 7.72 -0.99 -19.68
CA GLN A 119 6.51 -1.45 -20.38
C GLN A 119 5.26 -0.67 -20.00
N LEU A 120 5.36 0.28 -19.07
CA LEU A 120 4.21 1.04 -18.58
C LEU A 120 3.65 1.94 -19.68
N ALA A 121 2.38 1.70 -20.05
CA ALA A 121 1.66 2.58 -20.94
C ALA A 121 1.50 3.98 -20.30
N PHE A 122 1.62 5.02 -21.10
CA PHE A 122 1.48 6.42 -20.64
C PHE A 122 2.47 6.86 -19.54
N LYS A 123 3.60 6.18 -19.41
CA LYS A 123 4.60 6.50 -18.36
C LYS A 123 4.96 7.99 -18.31
N PRO A 124 5.28 8.72 -19.42
CA PRO A 124 5.62 10.14 -19.34
C PRO A 124 4.49 11.02 -18.79
N GLN A 125 3.24 10.68 -19.11
CA GLN A 125 2.08 11.42 -18.61
C GLN A 125 1.87 11.17 -17.12
N MET A 126 2.07 9.95 -16.66
CA MET A 126 1.98 9.59 -15.23
C MET A 126 3.06 10.30 -14.42
N GLU A 127 4.30 10.33 -14.90
CA GLU A 127 5.41 11.05 -14.26
C GLU A 127 5.13 12.56 -14.18
N THR A 128 4.70 13.16 -15.29
CA THR A 128 4.33 14.59 -15.31
C THR A 128 3.22 14.91 -14.31
N LEU A 129 2.19 14.06 -14.23
CA LEU A 129 1.08 14.26 -13.29
C LEU A 129 1.53 14.10 -11.85
N ALA A 130 2.38 13.11 -11.56
CA ALA A 130 2.95 12.90 -10.24
C ALA A 130 3.77 14.11 -9.76
N ASP A 131 4.62 14.65 -10.63
CA ASP A 131 5.40 15.86 -10.34
C ASP A 131 4.52 17.08 -10.08
N GLN A 132 3.47 17.26 -10.86
CA GLN A 132 2.51 18.35 -10.67
C GLN A 132 1.77 18.24 -9.33
N LEU A 133 1.34 17.05 -8.97
CA LEU A 133 0.67 16.78 -7.70
C LEU A 133 1.62 17.01 -6.51
N TYR A 134 2.86 16.57 -6.63
CA TYR A 134 3.89 16.81 -5.63
C TYR A 134 4.12 18.31 -5.41
N GLN A 135 4.35 19.06 -6.50
CA GLN A 135 4.56 20.52 -6.42
C GLN A 135 3.34 21.26 -5.85
N ALA A 136 2.12 20.85 -6.22
CA ALA A 136 0.90 21.45 -5.70
C ALA A 136 0.71 21.19 -4.19
N GLY A 137 1.12 20.03 -3.71
CA GLY A 137 1.09 19.68 -2.28
C GLY A 137 2.01 20.56 -1.44
N TRP A 138 3.18 20.92 -1.96
CA TRP A 138 4.14 21.79 -1.26
C TRP A 138 3.80 23.27 -1.35
N ALA A 139 3.11 23.72 -2.40
CA ALA A 139 2.75 25.12 -2.57
C ALA A 139 1.67 25.61 -1.58
N ASN A 140 1.02 24.71 -0.85
CA ASN A 140 -0.05 24.99 0.10
C ASN A 140 0.37 24.78 1.58
N GLN A 141 1.65 24.59 1.86
CA GLN A 141 2.22 24.57 3.21
C GLN A 141 2.95 25.85 3.52
#